data_4fa23906f3015142f8ed7b63112e4d8a
#
_entry.id   4fa23906f3015142f8ed7b63112e4d8a
#
_cell.length_a   1.000
_cell.length_b   1.000
_cell.length_c   1.000
_cell.angle_alpha   90.00
_cell.angle_beta   90.00
_cell.angle_gamma   90.00
#
_symmetry.space_group_name_H-M   'P 1'
#
loop_
_entity.id
_entity.type
_entity.pdbx_description
1 polymer ?
#
loop_
_entity_poly.entity_id
_entity_poly.type
_entity_poly.pdbx_seq_one_letter_code
_entity_poly.pdbx_strand_id
1 'polypeptide(L)'
;MKRCQICGKMPEYEGMVHLTVEENEPPEILCKDCYNKYASDMYGIDNYIDFEKEKVFIDCDGIEHNFKMEKTINPTGIGWKAKEYLDEENIGYLFEVYQEFEESSINAINRLYKKIEKGISKKFIEKRESFCREFYTLKDNVAEGRIEWDDNYDGEVPKLIIDGQEFTLHDLGKMMMSCEGWNFRLEIIDPTE
;
A
#
# COMPACT_ATOMS: atom_id res chain seq x y z
N MET A 1 -1.43 -2.09 24.47
CA MET A 1 -1.62 -1.08 23.41
C MET A 1 -1.29 0.29 23.96
N LYS A 2 -0.52 1.11 23.26
CA LYS A 2 -0.14 2.46 23.69
C LYS A 2 -1.15 3.47 23.14
N ARG A 3 -1.40 4.56 23.86
CA ARG A 3 -2.31 5.64 23.46
C ARG A 3 -1.52 6.84 22.95
N CYS A 4 -2.09 7.59 22.00
CA CYS A 4 -1.52 8.86 21.58
C CYS A 4 -1.44 9.82 22.76
N GLN A 5 -0.26 10.39 23.02
CA GLN A 5 -0.02 11.28 24.17
C GLN A 5 -0.70 12.66 23.99
N ILE A 6 -1.04 13.04 22.76
CA ILE A 6 -1.72 14.33 22.49
C ILE A 6 -3.25 14.17 22.58
N CYS A 7 -3.85 13.24 21.84
CA CYS A 7 -5.31 13.15 21.75
C CYS A 7 -5.94 11.97 22.52
N GLY A 8 -5.13 11.08 23.10
CA GLY A 8 -5.58 9.92 23.86
C GLY A 8 -6.20 8.79 23.02
N LYS A 9 -6.36 8.95 21.71
CA LYS A 9 -6.90 7.90 20.82
C LYS A 9 -5.96 6.70 20.76
N MET A 10 -6.54 5.51 20.67
CA MET A 10 -5.83 4.31 20.22
C MET A 10 -6.05 4.16 18.73
N PRO A 11 -5.00 4.08 17.91
CA PRO A 11 -5.16 3.82 16.49
C PRO A 11 -5.72 2.41 16.28
N GLU A 12 -6.66 2.25 15.36
CA GLU A 12 -7.32 0.98 15.14
C GLU A 12 -6.41 -0.04 14.45
N TYR A 13 -5.55 0.34 13.52
CA TYR A 13 -4.81 -0.60 12.69
C TYR A 13 -3.34 -0.29 12.46
N GLU A 14 -2.87 0.92 12.50
CA GLU A 14 -1.48 1.19 12.16
C GLU A 14 -0.77 2.13 13.10
N GLY A 15 0.43 1.71 13.28
CA GLY A 15 1.57 2.24 13.97
C GLY A 15 1.44 3.63 14.56
N MET A 16 1.67 3.67 15.84
CA MET A 16 2.04 4.91 16.49
C MET A 16 3.37 5.39 15.92
N VAL A 17 3.46 6.69 15.70
CA VAL A 17 4.74 7.32 15.39
C VAL A 17 5.49 7.52 16.71
N HIS A 18 6.70 7.03 16.77
CA HIS A 18 7.62 7.23 17.88
C HIS A 18 8.53 8.40 17.50
N LEU A 19 8.25 9.58 18.07
CA LEU A 19 8.98 10.81 17.81
C LEU A 19 10.03 11.03 18.91
N THR A 20 11.31 10.96 18.58
CA THR A 20 12.39 11.35 19.50
C THR A 20 12.72 12.82 19.25
N VAL A 21 12.41 13.68 20.22
CA VAL A 21 12.67 15.13 20.14
C VAL A 21 14.07 15.44 20.68
N GLU A 22 14.51 14.76 21.73
CA GLU A 22 15.84 14.89 22.32
C GLU A 22 16.52 13.52 22.46
N GLU A 23 17.84 13.47 22.28
CA GLU A 23 18.64 12.22 22.24
C GLU A 23 18.54 11.35 23.49
N ASN A 24 18.20 11.93 24.66
CA ASN A 24 18.16 11.25 25.95
C ASN A 24 16.75 11.14 26.56
N GLU A 25 15.71 11.57 25.85
CA GLU A 25 14.34 11.45 26.31
C GLU A 25 13.63 10.25 25.66
N PRO A 26 12.68 9.64 26.39
CA PRO A 26 11.87 8.59 25.81
C PRO A 26 11.04 9.16 24.63
N PRO A 27 10.90 8.41 23.54
CA PRO A 27 10.17 8.89 22.39
C PRO A 27 8.70 9.18 22.73
N GLU A 28 8.21 10.31 22.28
CA GLU A 28 6.78 10.61 22.30
C GLU A 28 6.02 9.68 21.37
N ILE A 29 4.87 9.21 21.84
CA ILE A 29 4.03 8.27 21.10
C ILE A 29 2.81 9.02 20.59
N LEU A 30 2.75 9.24 19.28
CA LEU A 30 1.70 10.00 18.63
C LEU A 30 0.93 9.13 17.63
N CYS A 31 -0.38 9.36 17.49
CA CYS A 31 -1.08 8.86 16.31
C CYS A 31 -0.68 9.66 15.06
N LYS A 32 -0.85 9.10 13.87
CA LYS A 32 -0.48 9.75 12.59
C LYS A 32 -1.09 11.14 12.42
N ASP A 33 -2.35 11.35 12.81
CA ASP A 33 -3.00 12.67 12.71
C ASP A 33 -2.30 13.72 13.59
N CYS A 34 -1.98 13.37 14.85
CA CYS A 34 -1.26 14.27 15.74
C CYS A 34 0.18 14.52 15.29
N TYR A 35 0.85 13.48 14.81
CA TYR A 35 2.18 13.61 14.23
C TYR A 35 2.17 14.52 13.00
N ASN A 36 1.24 14.32 12.07
CA ASN A 36 1.14 15.14 10.86
C ASN A 36 0.86 16.61 11.19
N LYS A 37 0.04 16.89 12.22
CA LYS A 37 -0.19 18.26 12.67
C LYS A 37 1.09 18.87 13.23
N TYR A 38 1.79 18.15 14.09
CA TYR A 38 3.08 18.59 14.64
C TYR A 38 4.11 18.84 13.53
N ALA A 39 4.25 17.90 12.59
CA ALA A 39 5.19 18.02 11.46
C ALA A 39 4.80 19.18 10.52
N SER A 40 3.49 19.42 10.31
CA SER A 40 2.99 20.54 9.51
C SER A 40 3.42 21.88 10.11
N ASP A 41 3.25 22.04 11.43
CA ASP A 41 3.66 23.26 12.15
C ASP A 41 5.20 23.43 12.09
N MET A 42 5.94 22.33 12.28
CA MET A 42 7.42 22.34 12.28
C MET A 42 8.01 22.70 10.92
N TYR A 43 7.41 22.23 9.82
CA TYR A 43 7.89 22.49 8.45
C TYR A 43 7.21 23.69 7.78
N GLY A 44 6.34 24.41 8.50
CA GLY A 44 5.65 25.59 7.96
C GLY A 44 4.70 25.27 6.81
N ILE A 45 4.02 24.11 6.87
CA ILE A 45 3.08 23.69 5.83
C ILE A 45 1.72 24.29 6.12
N ASP A 46 1.42 25.44 5.48
CA ASP A 46 0.20 26.21 5.71
C ASP A 46 -1.09 25.52 5.23
N ASN A 47 -0.98 24.48 4.40
CA ASN A 47 -2.10 23.79 3.78
C ASN A 47 -2.28 22.36 4.33
N TYR A 48 -2.54 22.24 5.62
CA TYR A 48 -3.06 21.00 6.16
C TYR A 48 -4.52 20.83 5.71
N ILE A 49 -4.71 20.29 4.49
CA ILE A 49 -6.06 20.04 3.98
C ILE A 49 -6.67 18.83 4.65
N ASP A 50 -7.96 18.93 4.93
CA ASP A 50 -8.79 17.79 5.25
C ASP A 50 -9.03 16.98 3.97
N PHE A 51 -9.05 15.67 4.06
CA PHE A 51 -9.21 14.75 2.93
C PHE A 51 -10.11 13.58 3.30
N GLU A 52 -10.74 12.99 2.30
CA GLU A 52 -11.59 11.82 2.47
C GLU A 52 -10.74 10.62 2.94
N LYS A 53 -11.04 10.12 4.14
CA LYS A 53 -10.28 9.04 4.78
C LYS A 53 -10.56 7.66 4.16
N GLU A 54 -11.71 7.48 3.53
CA GLU A 54 -12.13 6.25 2.89
C GLU A 54 -12.78 6.56 1.54
N LYS A 55 -12.47 5.75 0.53
CA LYS A 55 -13.04 5.90 -0.80
C LYS A 55 -13.17 4.56 -1.51
N VAL A 56 -14.32 4.36 -2.14
CA VAL A 56 -14.62 3.16 -2.94
C VAL A 56 -14.25 3.42 -4.40
N PHE A 57 -13.58 2.45 -5.01
CA PHE A 57 -13.30 2.38 -6.44
C PHE A 57 -13.84 1.07 -6.99
N ILE A 58 -14.21 1.05 -8.27
CA ILE A 58 -14.76 -0.14 -8.95
C ILE A 58 -13.71 -0.63 -9.96
N ASP A 59 -13.40 -1.92 -9.92
CA ASP A 59 -12.42 -2.53 -10.83
C ASP A 59 -13.04 -2.88 -12.21
N CYS A 60 -12.21 -3.48 -13.08
CA CYS A 60 -12.63 -3.87 -14.43
C CYS A 60 -13.70 -4.98 -14.46
N ASP A 61 -13.87 -5.72 -13.38
CA ASP A 61 -14.87 -6.79 -13.23
C ASP A 61 -16.14 -6.30 -12.51
N GLY A 62 -16.19 -5.00 -12.12
CA GLY A 62 -17.30 -4.38 -11.41
C GLY A 62 -17.30 -4.63 -9.90
N ILE A 63 -16.17 -5.05 -9.35
CA ILE A 63 -15.99 -5.30 -7.92
C ILE A 63 -15.62 -3.99 -7.22
N GLU A 64 -16.27 -3.73 -6.08
CA GLU A 64 -15.98 -2.58 -5.23
C GLU A 64 -14.77 -2.85 -4.32
N HIS A 65 -13.81 -1.92 -4.33
CA HIS A 65 -12.63 -1.91 -3.49
C HIS A 65 -12.67 -0.68 -2.58
N ASN A 66 -12.69 -0.89 -1.27
CA ASN A 66 -12.68 0.21 -0.30
C ASN A 66 -11.27 0.51 0.17
N PHE A 67 -10.78 1.71 -0.15
CA PHE A 67 -9.45 2.17 0.22
C PHE A 67 -9.49 3.13 1.41
N LYS A 68 -8.67 2.87 2.42
CA LYS A 68 -8.33 3.84 3.47
C LYS A 68 -7.18 4.71 2.98
N MET A 69 -7.40 6.03 3.05
CA MET A 69 -6.42 7.04 2.63
C MET A 69 -5.61 7.50 3.83
N GLU A 70 -4.30 7.53 3.68
CA GLU A 70 -3.37 7.96 4.69
C GLU A 70 -2.43 9.03 4.14
N LYS A 71 -2.05 9.96 5.02
CA LYS A 71 -1.03 10.97 4.76
C LYS A 71 0.05 10.87 5.82
N THR A 72 1.31 11.01 5.42
CA THR A 72 2.45 11.08 6.35
C THR A 72 3.38 12.19 5.89
N ILE A 73 3.61 13.18 6.75
CA ILE A 73 4.54 14.27 6.49
C ILE A 73 5.94 13.80 6.89
N ASN A 74 6.88 13.90 5.97
CA ASN A 74 8.28 13.56 6.15
C ASN A 74 9.16 14.81 5.95
N PRO A 75 10.43 14.79 6.37
CA PRO A 75 11.34 15.95 6.18
C PRO A 75 11.51 16.40 4.74
N THR A 76 11.27 15.53 3.77
CA THR A 76 11.50 15.78 2.34
C THR A 76 10.21 15.97 1.53
N GLY A 77 9.04 15.77 2.15
CA GLY A 77 7.74 15.91 1.47
C GLY A 77 6.63 15.10 2.14
N ILE A 78 5.57 14.86 1.44
CA ILE A 78 4.36 14.23 1.94
C ILE A 78 4.11 12.91 1.21
N GLY A 79 4.10 11.81 1.94
CA GLY A 79 3.67 10.51 1.43
C GLY A 79 2.15 10.36 1.53
N TRP A 80 1.51 9.98 0.44
CA TRP A 80 0.11 9.62 0.37
C TRP A 80 -0.01 8.13 0.06
N LYS A 81 -0.84 7.41 0.83
CA LYS A 81 -1.09 5.99 0.66
C LYS A 81 -2.57 5.71 0.58
N ALA A 82 -2.94 4.76 -0.25
CA ALA A 82 -4.27 4.18 -0.30
C ALA A 82 -4.15 2.68 -0.07
N LYS A 83 -4.78 2.16 0.98
CA LYS A 83 -4.72 0.76 1.40
C LYS A 83 -6.08 0.14 1.35
N GLU A 84 -6.18 -0.99 0.69
CA GLU A 84 -7.34 -1.86 0.80
C GLU A 84 -7.08 -2.90 1.91
N TYR A 85 -7.91 -2.90 2.93
CA TYR A 85 -7.86 -3.92 3.98
C TYR A 85 -8.82 -5.05 3.64
N LEU A 86 -8.27 -6.24 3.45
CA LEU A 86 -9.06 -7.46 3.26
C LEU A 86 -9.59 -7.98 4.59
N ASP A 87 -8.78 -7.83 5.63
CA ASP A 87 -9.10 -8.11 7.04
C ASP A 87 -8.19 -7.29 7.98
N GLU A 88 -8.10 -7.66 9.26
CA GLU A 88 -7.33 -6.92 10.27
C GLU A 88 -5.82 -6.91 10.02
N GLU A 89 -5.27 -7.92 9.34
CA GLU A 89 -3.83 -8.10 9.16
C GLU A 89 -3.41 -8.00 7.68
N ASN A 90 -4.33 -8.30 6.75
CA ASN A 90 -4.00 -8.44 5.34
C ASN A 90 -4.39 -7.20 4.53
N ILE A 91 -3.42 -6.66 3.82
CA ILE A 91 -3.59 -5.56 2.88
C ILE A 91 -3.61 -6.13 1.46
N GLY A 92 -4.70 -5.89 0.73
CA GLY A 92 -4.83 -6.19 -0.68
C GLY A 92 -4.03 -5.22 -1.54
N TYR A 93 -4.71 -4.38 -2.30
CA TYR A 93 -4.04 -3.32 -3.05
C TYR A 93 -3.46 -2.25 -2.14
N LEU A 94 -2.28 -1.76 -2.52
CA LEU A 94 -1.61 -0.61 -1.90
C LEU A 94 -1.08 0.29 -3.02
N PHE A 95 -1.46 1.56 -2.97
CA PHE A 95 -0.96 2.58 -3.88
C PHE A 95 -0.33 3.73 -3.10
N GLU A 96 0.77 4.23 -3.61
CA GLU A 96 1.52 5.31 -2.99
C GLU A 96 1.87 6.39 -4.01
N VAL A 97 1.86 7.64 -3.57
CA VAL A 97 2.42 8.77 -4.31
C VAL A 97 3.17 9.67 -3.35
N TYR A 98 4.21 10.29 -3.85
CA TYR A 98 4.98 11.30 -3.13
C TYR A 98 4.60 12.69 -3.63
N GLN A 99 4.49 13.64 -2.69
CA GLN A 99 4.20 15.04 -2.92
C GLN A 99 5.35 15.90 -2.40
N GLU A 100 5.91 16.75 -3.22
CA GLU A 100 6.83 17.80 -2.79
C GLU A 100 6.06 18.90 -2.04
N PHE A 101 6.73 19.65 -1.16
CA PHE A 101 6.05 20.67 -0.33
C PHE A 101 5.41 21.79 -1.17
N GLU A 102 5.98 22.11 -2.32
CA GLU A 102 5.47 23.13 -3.24
C GLU A 102 4.29 22.64 -4.08
N GLU A 103 4.09 21.32 -4.15
CA GLU A 103 2.97 20.73 -4.89
C GLU A 103 1.66 20.90 -4.12
N SER A 104 0.57 21.15 -4.83
CA SER A 104 -0.77 21.13 -4.24
C SER A 104 -1.17 19.71 -3.80
N SER A 105 -1.62 19.57 -2.56
CA SER A 105 -2.17 18.31 -2.06
C SER A 105 -3.34 17.76 -2.89
N ILE A 106 -4.12 18.65 -3.53
CA ILE A 106 -5.19 18.25 -4.46
C ILE A 106 -4.61 17.51 -5.67
N ASN A 107 -3.48 17.99 -6.21
CA ASN A 107 -2.83 17.34 -7.35
C ASN A 107 -2.28 15.96 -6.94
N ALA A 108 -1.66 15.85 -5.77
CA ALA A 108 -1.15 14.59 -5.25
C ALA A 108 -2.28 13.56 -5.03
N ILE A 109 -3.40 13.97 -4.42
CA ILE A 109 -4.57 13.11 -4.24
C ILE A 109 -5.14 12.67 -5.60
N ASN A 110 -5.24 13.57 -6.57
CA ASN A 110 -5.72 13.22 -7.91
C ASN A 110 -4.77 12.24 -8.63
N ARG A 111 -3.45 12.36 -8.44
CA ARG A 111 -2.47 11.37 -8.94
C ARG A 111 -2.68 10.02 -8.27
N LEU A 112 -2.91 9.99 -6.95
CA LEU A 112 -3.20 8.77 -6.21
C LEU A 112 -4.46 8.09 -6.75
N TYR A 113 -5.55 8.84 -6.95
CA TYR A 113 -6.80 8.30 -7.50
C TYR A 113 -6.60 7.71 -8.90
N LYS A 114 -5.90 8.42 -9.79
CA LYS A 114 -5.57 7.88 -11.11
C LYS A 114 -4.71 6.62 -11.04
N LYS A 115 -3.78 6.55 -10.08
CA LYS A 115 -2.94 5.37 -9.88
C LYS A 115 -3.77 4.18 -9.40
N ILE A 116 -4.74 4.40 -8.50
CA ILE A 116 -5.70 3.37 -8.07
C ILE A 116 -6.52 2.88 -9.27
N GLU A 117 -7.20 3.79 -9.97
CA GLU A 117 -8.04 3.47 -11.13
C GLU A 117 -7.28 2.66 -12.17
N LYS A 118 -6.04 3.08 -12.49
CA LYS A 118 -5.17 2.36 -13.42
C LYS A 118 -4.79 0.97 -12.88
N GLY A 119 -4.43 0.87 -11.59
CA GLY A 119 -3.95 -0.37 -10.99
C GLY A 119 -5.03 -1.45 -10.89
N ILE A 120 -6.30 -1.07 -10.66
CA ILE A 120 -7.41 -2.02 -10.58
C ILE A 120 -8.13 -2.23 -11.93
N SER A 121 -7.74 -1.49 -12.98
CA SER A 121 -8.37 -1.57 -14.32
C SER A 121 -8.01 -2.82 -15.10
N LYS A 122 -7.01 -3.58 -14.65
CA LYS A 122 -6.52 -4.79 -15.28
C LYS A 122 -6.24 -5.86 -14.23
N LYS A 123 -6.56 -7.11 -14.57
CA LYS A 123 -6.18 -8.28 -13.77
C LYS A 123 -5.06 -9.04 -14.46
N PHE A 124 -4.11 -9.50 -13.66
CA PHE A 124 -2.93 -10.27 -14.11
C PHE A 124 -3.06 -11.76 -13.82
N ILE A 125 -3.96 -12.13 -12.89
CA ILE A 125 -4.20 -13.52 -12.50
C ILE A 125 -5.59 -13.95 -12.96
N GLU A 126 -5.66 -15.14 -13.52
CA GLU A 126 -6.91 -15.80 -13.88
C GLU A 126 -7.04 -17.12 -13.10
N LYS A 127 -8.16 -17.27 -12.38
CA LYS A 127 -8.50 -18.52 -11.73
C LYS A 127 -9.16 -19.44 -12.74
N ARG A 128 -8.61 -20.65 -12.89
CA ARG A 128 -9.12 -21.69 -13.78
C ARG A 128 -9.47 -22.95 -12.99
N GLU A 129 -10.38 -23.71 -13.55
CA GLU A 129 -10.77 -25.03 -13.01
C GLU A 129 -10.51 -26.11 -14.06
N SER A 130 -9.85 -27.19 -13.63
CA SER A 130 -9.67 -28.39 -14.46
C SER A 130 -9.65 -29.64 -13.58
N PHE A 131 -10.40 -30.68 -13.97
CA PHE A 131 -10.51 -31.96 -13.24
C PHE A 131 -10.83 -31.77 -11.73
N CYS A 132 -11.77 -30.87 -11.41
CA CYS A 132 -12.18 -30.53 -10.04
C CYS A 132 -11.03 -29.95 -9.18
N ARG A 133 -10.04 -29.32 -9.80
CA ARG A 133 -8.98 -28.59 -9.11
C ARG A 133 -8.94 -27.16 -9.62
N GLU A 134 -8.93 -26.24 -8.68
CA GLU A 134 -8.70 -24.82 -8.96
C GLU A 134 -7.20 -24.55 -9.04
N PHE A 135 -6.79 -23.73 -10.00
CA PHE A 135 -5.42 -23.25 -10.15
C PHE A 135 -5.40 -21.84 -10.75
N TYR A 136 -4.32 -21.16 -10.52
CA TYR A 136 -4.12 -19.82 -11.04
C TYR A 136 -3.17 -19.84 -12.25
N THR A 137 -3.41 -18.95 -13.21
CA THR A 137 -2.56 -18.73 -14.37
C THR A 137 -2.30 -17.24 -14.57
N LEU A 138 -1.18 -16.90 -15.20
CA LEU A 138 -0.90 -15.53 -15.62
C LEU A 138 -1.78 -15.17 -16.83
N LYS A 139 -2.47 -14.04 -16.75
CA LYS A 139 -3.17 -13.45 -17.89
C LYS A 139 -2.16 -12.71 -18.76
N ASP A 140 -2.20 -12.95 -20.07
CA ASP A 140 -1.27 -12.35 -21.03
C ASP A 140 0.23 -12.61 -20.74
N ASN A 141 0.56 -13.60 -19.90
CA ASN A 141 1.93 -13.93 -19.44
C ASN A 141 2.65 -12.76 -18.75
N VAL A 142 1.91 -11.89 -18.07
CA VAL A 142 2.42 -10.74 -17.33
C VAL A 142 1.92 -10.83 -15.89
N ALA A 143 2.78 -10.47 -14.94
CA ALA A 143 2.40 -10.22 -13.56
C ALA A 143 2.94 -8.87 -13.12
N GLU A 144 2.07 -8.07 -12.53
CA GLU A 144 2.46 -6.85 -11.80
C GLU A 144 1.89 -6.94 -10.40
N GLY A 145 2.65 -6.52 -9.41
CA GLY A 145 2.23 -6.64 -8.03
C GLY A 145 3.24 -6.03 -7.07
N ARG A 146 3.02 -6.25 -5.78
CA ARG A 146 3.87 -5.76 -4.69
C ARG A 146 4.62 -6.90 -4.05
N ILE A 147 5.85 -6.64 -3.65
CA ILE A 147 6.69 -7.53 -2.85
C ILE A 147 6.47 -7.19 -1.39
N GLU A 148 6.17 -8.18 -0.57
CA GLU A 148 5.98 -8.02 0.87
C GLU A 148 6.80 -9.03 1.67
N TRP A 149 7.01 -8.69 2.93
CA TRP A 149 7.59 -9.59 3.92
C TRP A 149 6.69 -10.80 4.15
N ASP A 150 7.27 -11.98 4.23
CA ASP A 150 6.57 -13.21 4.62
C ASP A 150 7.08 -13.68 5.99
N ASP A 151 6.23 -13.59 7.00
CA ASP A 151 6.55 -13.98 8.37
C ASP A 151 6.86 -15.48 8.51
N ASN A 152 6.35 -16.32 7.60
CA ASN A 152 6.63 -17.76 7.62
C ASN A 152 8.08 -18.10 7.28
N TYR A 153 8.81 -17.18 6.67
CA TYR A 153 10.19 -17.37 6.21
C TYR A 153 11.18 -16.38 6.82
N ASP A 154 10.81 -15.69 7.91
CA ASP A 154 11.65 -14.66 8.55
C ASP A 154 12.24 -13.63 7.55
N GLY A 155 11.51 -13.36 6.44
CA GLY A 155 11.92 -12.46 5.38
C GLY A 155 13.01 -12.97 4.43
N GLU A 156 13.38 -14.23 4.51
CA GLU A 156 14.30 -14.84 3.53
C GLU A 156 13.65 -15.02 2.15
N VAL A 157 12.32 -15.22 2.14
CA VAL A 157 11.53 -15.38 0.92
C VAL A 157 10.33 -14.43 0.99
N PRO A 158 10.15 -13.51 0.02
CA PRO A 158 9.03 -12.60 0.02
C PRO A 158 7.74 -13.29 -0.41
N LYS A 159 6.61 -12.73 0.00
CA LYS A 159 5.32 -12.96 -0.63
C LYS A 159 5.03 -11.89 -1.68
N LEU A 160 4.13 -12.19 -2.59
CA LEU A 160 3.73 -11.33 -3.69
C LEU A 160 2.24 -10.99 -3.55
N ILE A 161 1.89 -9.72 -3.68
CA ILE A 161 0.50 -9.30 -3.76
C ILE A 161 0.21 -8.95 -5.22
N ILE A 162 -0.59 -9.77 -5.89
CA ILE A 162 -0.99 -9.58 -7.30
C ILE A 162 -2.52 -9.52 -7.34
N ASP A 163 -3.07 -8.53 -8.02
CA ASP A 163 -4.53 -8.29 -8.06
C ASP A 163 -5.20 -8.18 -6.68
N GLY A 164 -4.46 -7.67 -5.68
CA GLY A 164 -4.91 -7.58 -4.31
C GLY A 164 -4.90 -8.91 -3.53
N GLN A 165 -4.40 -10.01 -4.11
CA GLN A 165 -4.34 -11.34 -3.50
C GLN A 165 -2.90 -11.75 -3.21
N GLU A 166 -2.73 -12.52 -2.13
CA GLU A 166 -1.43 -13.03 -1.71
C GLU A 166 -1.04 -14.30 -2.47
N PHE A 167 0.20 -14.32 -2.97
CA PHE A 167 0.82 -15.49 -3.61
C PHE A 167 2.23 -15.69 -3.08
N THR A 168 2.63 -16.94 -2.91
CA THR A 168 4.01 -17.31 -2.67
C THR A 168 4.81 -17.32 -3.98
N LEU A 169 6.16 -17.23 -3.88
CA LEU A 169 7.02 -17.47 -5.06
C LEU A 169 6.80 -18.86 -5.67
N HIS A 170 6.41 -19.85 -4.85
CA HIS A 170 6.07 -21.19 -5.32
C HIS A 170 4.82 -21.18 -6.19
N ASP A 171 3.80 -20.38 -5.84
CA ASP A 171 2.58 -20.28 -6.63
C ASP A 171 2.85 -19.55 -7.94
N LEU A 172 3.62 -18.45 -7.92
CA LEU A 172 4.08 -17.82 -9.15
C LEU A 172 4.88 -18.80 -10.02
N GLY A 173 5.77 -19.59 -9.42
CA GLY A 173 6.52 -20.62 -10.13
C GLY A 173 5.59 -21.65 -10.83
N LYS A 174 4.51 -22.09 -10.16
CA LYS A 174 3.52 -22.99 -10.79
C LYS A 174 2.81 -22.31 -11.99
N MET A 175 2.44 -21.04 -11.86
CA MET A 175 1.81 -20.30 -12.96
C MET A 175 2.75 -20.19 -14.18
N MET A 176 4.05 -20.00 -13.94
CA MET A 176 5.07 -19.90 -14.98
C MET A 176 5.36 -21.21 -15.72
N MET A 177 5.03 -22.36 -15.11
CA MET A 177 5.31 -23.68 -15.75
C MET A 177 4.58 -23.88 -17.06
N SER A 178 3.48 -23.17 -17.31
CA SER A 178 2.82 -23.17 -18.62
C SER A 178 3.68 -22.54 -19.73
N CYS A 179 4.72 -21.80 -19.38
CA CYS A 179 5.64 -21.11 -20.28
C CYS A 179 7.04 -21.75 -20.31
N GLU A 180 7.16 -23.05 -20.00
CA GLU A 180 8.45 -23.75 -20.05
C GLU A 180 9.15 -23.55 -21.40
N GLY A 181 10.43 -23.18 -21.34
CA GLY A 181 11.24 -22.90 -22.54
C GLY A 181 11.13 -21.45 -23.07
N TRP A 182 10.30 -20.62 -22.47
CA TRP A 182 10.21 -19.22 -22.83
C TRP A 182 11.24 -18.37 -22.09
N ASN A 183 11.57 -17.21 -22.65
CA ASN A 183 12.39 -16.21 -21.98
C ASN A 183 11.51 -15.33 -21.10
N PHE A 184 12.07 -14.82 -19.99
CA PHE A 184 11.37 -13.87 -19.12
C PHE A 184 12.20 -12.60 -18.89
N ARG A 185 11.52 -11.51 -18.51
CA ARG A 185 12.11 -10.27 -18.01
C ARG A 185 11.54 -9.99 -16.63
N LEU A 186 12.39 -9.71 -15.64
CA LEU A 186 12.02 -9.25 -14.32
C LEU A 186 12.46 -7.79 -14.15
N GLU A 187 11.56 -6.95 -13.68
CA GLU A 187 11.79 -5.54 -13.39
C GLU A 187 11.23 -5.21 -12.02
N ILE A 188 12.03 -4.59 -11.16
CA ILE A 188 11.61 -4.13 -9.84
C ILE A 188 11.54 -2.61 -9.90
N ILE A 189 10.38 -2.05 -9.53
CA ILE A 189 10.04 -0.63 -9.72
C ILE A 189 9.78 -0.01 -8.36
N ASP A 190 10.22 1.23 -8.17
CA ASP A 190 9.88 2.01 -6.97
C ASP A 190 8.38 2.30 -6.94
N PRO A 191 7.68 2.06 -5.81
CA PRO A 191 6.22 2.27 -5.74
C PRO A 191 5.79 3.72 -5.88
N THR A 192 6.72 4.68 -5.80
CA THR A 192 6.43 6.12 -5.92
C THR A 192 6.58 6.66 -7.35
N GLU A 193 7.13 5.86 -8.28
CA GLU A 193 7.27 6.21 -9.70
C GLU A 193 5.94 6.13 -10.49
#